data_6d4ad2504a44a11acdf8d6a799f82e91
#
_entry.id   6d4ad2504a44a11acdf8d6a799f82e91
#
_cell.length_a   1.000
_cell.length_b   1.000
_cell.length_c   1.000
_cell.angle_alpha   90.00
_cell.angle_beta   90.00
_cell.angle_gamma   90.00
#
_symmetry.space_group_name_H-M   'P 1'
#
loop_
_entity.id
_entity.type
_entity.pdbx_description
1 polymer ?
#
loop_
_entity_poly.entity_id
_entity_poly.type
_entity_poly.pdbx_seq_one_letter_code
_entity_poly.pdbx_strand_id
1 'polypeptide(L)'
;MKRFFLVLTVLLAGFVLHAQQNLMGTAVELNSPEIHEDNSVTFRVHAPKARTVRLTGDFLPHHIADNNGYVTEVPIWVDMVEGRDGIWEYTTDCTLASELYSYMFRIDDLPYADPSNQFRHRDMTVWTNYFLISAEEGDTGYMYSVNKVPHGNVSKDWYESPTLGMTRRVSIYTPPGYDDSKQKYPVLYLCHGAGGDEGSWLDFGRAAQILDNMIAAGKAKPMIVVIPNGNPTAAAAPGDWDAGLYQASMFGGPKDAAPAKATIPEAFPDLMKYVESHYRVLKGADNTAMCGLSMGGGHTLQTTAMYPGKFGYIGIFSGAIFSGDTDNLATVFAKNPKVYFVACGKADPIARFSFEFVEHLEQKGYPHQSLWTDGAHTWKNWRNYLMIFAEQLFK
;
A
#
# COMPACT_ATOMS: atom_id res chain seq x y z
N MET A 1 -61.16 -14.39 -7.69
CA MET A 1 -60.15 -13.67 -6.91
C MET A 1 -58.98 -14.54 -6.42
N LYS A 2 -59.20 -15.71 -5.80
CA LYS A 2 -58.11 -16.57 -5.29
C LYS A 2 -57.11 -17.08 -6.35
N ARG A 3 -57.56 -17.33 -7.59
CA ARG A 3 -56.66 -17.78 -8.68
C ARG A 3 -55.79 -16.65 -9.28
N PHE A 4 -56.25 -15.41 -9.22
CA PHE A 4 -55.49 -14.26 -9.67
C PHE A 4 -54.38 -13.90 -8.71
N PHE A 5 -54.58 -14.07 -7.41
CA PHE A 5 -53.53 -13.87 -6.38
C PHE A 5 -52.40 -14.90 -6.47
N LEU A 6 -52.76 -16.18 -6.82
CA LEU A 6 -51.71 -17.23 -6.93
C LEU A 6 -50.82 -17.00 -8.15
N VAL A 7 -51.37 -16.52 -9.27
CA VAL A 7 -50.59 -16.20 -10.47
C VAL A 7 -49.67 -14.97 -10.24
N LEU A 8 -50.16 -13.96 -9.49
CA LEU A 8 -49.39 -12.78 -9.17
C LEU A 8 -48.24 -13.10 -8.19
N THR A 9 -48.47 -14.00 -7.23
CA THR A 9 -47.43 -14.44 -6.27
C THR A 9 -46.33 -15.27 -6.96
N VAL A 10 -46.70 -16.11 -7.92
CA VAL A 10 -45.75 -16.91 -8.72
C VAL A 10 -44.95 -16.00 -9.68
N LEU A 11 -45.57 -14.98 -10.26
CA LEU A 11 -44.91 -13.98 -11.11
C LEU A 11 -43.91 -13.13 -10.28
N LEU A 12 -44.29 -12.71 -9.08
CA LEU A 12 -43.41 -11.97 -8.19
C LEU A 12 -42.25 -12.82 -7.68
N ALA A 13 -42.47 -14.10 -7.36
CA ALA A 13 -41.38 -15.03 -7.00
C ALA A 13 -40.43 -15.31 -8.17
N GLY A 14 -40.97 -15.34 -9.43
CA GLY A 14 -40.11 -15.49 -10.62
C GLY A 14 -39.23 -14.27 -10.92
N PHE A 15 -39.69 -13.06 -10.59
CA PHE A 15 -38.89 -11.83 -10.77
C PHE A 15 -37.77 -11.66 -9.73
N VAL A 16 -37.95 -12.19 -8.54
CA VAL A 16 -36.90 -12.12 -7.47
C VAL A 16 -35.72 -12.99 -7.81
N LEU A 17 -35.88 -14.08 -8.54
CA LEU A 17 -34.82 -15.01 -8.91
C LEU A 17 -33.92 -14.51 -10.07
N HIS A 18 -34.32 -13.47 -10.78
CA HIS A 18 -33.53 -12.94 -11.92
C HIS A 18 -32.74 -11.67 -11.58
N ALA A 19 -32.92 -11.13 -10.35
CA ALA A 19 -32.23 -9.90 -9.92
C ALA A 19 -30.91 -10.14 -9.22
N GLN A 20 -30.61 -11.39 -8.86
CA GLN A 20 -29.29 -11.74 -8.30
C GLN A 20 -28.39 -12.26 -9.41
N GLN A 21 -27.21 -11.66 -9.54
CA GLN A 21 -26.11 -12.31 -10.25
C GLN A 21 -26.01 -13.73 -9.70
N ASN A 22 -25.82 -14.71 -10.57
CA ASN A 22 -25.64 -16.10 -10.14
C ASN A 22 -24.33 -16.21 -9.34
N LEU A 23 -24.40 -15.84 -8.07
CA LEU A 23 -23.32 -15.96 -7.10
C LEU A 23 -23.26 -17.34 -6.45
N MET A 24 -24.27 -18.21 -6.76
CA MET A 24 -24.30 -19.60 -6.34
C MET A 24 -23.34 -20.41 -7.20
N GLY A 25 -22.06 -20.05 -7.15
CA GLY A 25 -21.00 -20.89 -7.63
C GLY A 25 -20.87 -22.13 -6.72
N THR A 26 -20.24 -23.15 -7.22
CA THR A 26 -19.90 -24.37 -6.47
C THR A 26 -18.71 -24.11 -5.52
N ALA A 27 -18.59 -22.92 -4.95
CA ALA A 27 -17.53 -22.61 -4.01
C ALA A 27 -17.74 -23.39 -2.72
N VAL A 28 -16.72 -24.16 -2.35
CA VAL A 28 -16.65 -24.80 -1.05
C VAL A 28 -16.20 -23.74 -0.05
N GLU A 29 -17.00 -23.49 0.97
CA GLU A 29 -16.59 -22.61 2.07
C GLU A 29 -15.50 -23.31 2.88
N LEU A 30 -14.33 -22.70 2.92
CA LEU A 30 -13.18 -23.17 3.68
C LEU A 30 -12.79 -22.12 4.73
N ASN A 31 -12.32 -22.57 5.86
CA ASN A 31 -11.63 -21.73 6.82
C ASN A 31 -10.16 -21.61 6.38
N SER A 32 -9.83 -20.53 5.68
CA SER A 32 -8.48 -20.26 5.17
C SER A 32 -8.22 -18.75 5.10
N PRO A 33 -7.13 -18.24 5.69
CA PRO A 33 -6.26 -18.96 6.63
C PRO A 33 -6.95 -19.20 7.97
N GLU A 34 -6.68 -20.35 8.60
CA GLU A 34 -7.09 -20.64 9.96
C GLU A 34 -5.91 -20.41 10.90
N ILE A 35 -6.03 -19.42 11.76
CA ILE A 35 -5.01 -19.09 12.76
C ILE A 35 -5.34 -19.86 14.03
N HIS A 36 -4.40 -20.68 14.50
CA HIS A 36 -4.54 -21.49 15.70
C HIS A 36 -4.12 -20.70 16.96
N GLU A 37 -4.47 -21.24 18.14
CA GLU A 37 -4.15 -20.61 19.43
C GLU A 37 -2.64 -20.42 19.67
N ASP A 38 -1.82 -21.25 19.08
CA ASP A 38 -0.36 -21.18 19.14
C ASP A 38 0.25 -20.28 18.04
N ASN A 39 -0.58 -19.59 17.26
CA ASN A 39 -0.19 -18.80 16.09
C ASN A 39 0.43 -19.63 14.94
N SER A 40 0.28 -20.95 14.90
CA SER A 40 0.44 -21.70 13.67
C SER A 40 -0.76 -21.42 12.75
N VAL A 41 -0.58 -21.58 11.44
CA VAL A 41 -1.62 -21.20 10.45
C VAL A 41 -1.82 -22.31 9.45
N THR A 42 -3.09 -22.68 9.25
CA THR A 42 -3.48 -23.65 8.22
C THR A 42 -4.13 -22.94 7.03
N PHE A 43 -3.60 -23.20 5.85
CA PHE A 43 -4.11 -22.70 4.57
C PHE A 43 -4.80 -23.84 3.82
N ARG A 44 -5.97 -23.53 3.23
CA ARG A 44 -6.76 -24.52 2.47
C ARG A 44 -7.26 -23.95 1.16
N VAL A 45 -7.28 -24.76 0.13
CA VAL A 45 -7.90 -24.40 -1.14
C VAL A 45 -8.57 -25.63 -1.79
N HIS A 46 -9.77 -25.45 -2.34
CA HIS A 46 -10.46 -26.50 -3.08
C HIS A 46 -10.03 -26.47 -4.55
N ALA A 47 -9.28 -27.50 -4.95
CA ALA A 47 -8.75 -27.64 -6.31
C ALA A 47 -8.76 -29.12 -6.75
N PRO A 48 -9.95 -29.76 -6.91
CA PRO A 48 -10.09 -31.21 -7.09
C PRO A 48 -9.55 -31.73 -8.43
N LYS A 49 -9.15 -30.87 -9.34
CA LYS A 49 -8.57 -31.26 -10.64
C LYS A 49 -7.10 -30.83 -10.78
N ALA A 50 -6.55 -30.20 -9.76
CA ALA A 50 -5.15 -29.77 -9.77
C ALA A 50 -4.23 -30.98 -9.67
N ARG A 51 -3.09 -30.90 -10.33
CA ARG A 51 -1.99 -31.88 -10.22
C ARG A 51 -1.04 -31.48 -9.10
N THR A 52 -0.87 -30.17 -8.90
CA THR A 52 -0.01 -29.59 -7.88
C THR A 52 -0.65 -28.33 -7.33
N VAL A 53 -0.55 -28.16 -6.03
CA VAL A 53 -0.89 -26.90 -5.37
C VAL A 53 0.27 -26.53 -4.45
N ARG A 54 0.73 -25.30 -4.58
CA ARG A 54 1.82 -24.74 -3.77
C ARG A 54 1.41 -23.45 -3.12
N LEU A 55 2.01 -23.17 -1.99
CA LEU A 55 1.85 -21.94 -1.21
C LEU A 55 3.18 -21.18 -1.17
N THR A 56 3.13 -19.86 -1.27
CA THR A 56 4.22 -18.98 -0.89
C THR A 56 3.70 -17.87 0.01
N GLY A 57 4.58 -17.32 0.84
CA GLY A 57 4.25 -16.20 1.71
C GLY A 57 5.49 -15.71 2.45
N ASP A 58 5.46 -14.46 2.88
CA ASP A 58 6.59 -13.80 3.55
C ASP A 58 6.90 -14.35 4.97
N PHE A 59 6.11 -15.28 5.46
CA PHE A 59 6.36 -16.07 6.68
C PHE A 59 7.20 -17.33 6.43
N LEU A 60 7.39 -17.73 5.19
CA LEU A 60 8.19 -18.91 4.83
C LEU A 60 9.69 -18.57 4.78
N PRO A 61 10.57 -19.57 4.88
CA PRO A 61 12.00 -19.38 4.66
C PRO A 61 12.27 -18.68 3.31
N HIS A 62 13.31 -17.86 3.27
CA HIS A 62 13.69 -17.13 2.08
C HIS A 62 14.95 -17.74 1.46
N HIS A 63 15.10 -17.56 0.16
CA HIS A 63 16.32 -17.87 -0.58
C HIS A 63 16.75 -16.65 -1.38
N ILE A 64 18.04 -16.60 -1.73
CA ILE A 64 18.57 -15.55 -2.58
C ILE A 64 18.18 -15.84 -4.03
N ALA A 65 17.52 -14.91 -4.67
CA ALA A 65 17.23 -14.91 -6.09
C ALA A 65 18.00 -13.80 -6.79
N ASP A 66 18.63 -14.12 -7.92
CA ASP A 66 19.22 -13.15 -8.83
C ASP A 66 18.31 -12.98 -10.05
N ASN A 67 17.77 -11.80 -10.21
CA ASN A 67 16.88 -11.46 -11.30
C ASN A 67 17.54 -10.38 -12.17
N ASN A 68 18.40 -10.81 -13.10
CA ASN A 68 19.17 -9.93 -14.00
C ASN A 68 20.06 -8.91 -13.27
N GLY A 69 20.77 -9.36 -12.24
CA GLY A 69 21.66 -8.52 -11.43
C GLY A 69 20.97 -7.81 -10.24
N TYR A 70 19.66 -8.00 -10.07
CA TYR A 70 18.95 -7.59 -8.88
C TYR A 70 18.85 -8.76 -7.91
N VAL A 71 19.81 -8.82 -7.00
CA VAL A 71 19.88 -9.87 -5.96
C VAL A 71 18.95 -9.51 -4.83
N THR A 72 18.02 -10.40 -4.48
CA THR A 72 17.06 -10.17 -3.40
C THR A 72 16.70 -11.49 -2.70
N GLU A 73 16.15 -11.36 -1.49
CA GLU A 73 15.54 -12.47 -0.77
C GLU A 73 14.09 -12.63 -1.21
N VAL A 74 13.73 -13.84 -1.57
CA VAL A 74 12.34 -14.20 -1.92
C VAL A 74 11.91 -15.42 -1.13
N PRO A 75 10.63 -15.52 -0.68
CA PRO A 75 10.14 -16.69 0.01
C PRO A 75 10.13 -17.92 -0.91
N ILE A 76 10.34 -19.08 -0.33
CA ILE A 76 10.23 -20.36 -1.05
C ILE A 76 8.77 -20.67 -1.39
N TRP A 77 8.58 -21.62 -2.29
CA TRP A 77 7.31 -22.30 -2.52
C TRP A 77 7.30 -23.64 -1.79
N VAL A 78 6.23 -23.90 -1.03
CA VAL A 78 5.99 -25.19 -0.36
C VAL A 78 4.85 -25.92 -1.03
N ASP A 79 4.98 -27.26 -1.15
CA ASP A 79 3.91 -28.09 -1.67
C ASP A 79 2.82 -28.27 -0.61
N MET A 80 1.57 -28.15 -1.04
CA MET A 80 0.41 -28.49 -0.20
C MET A 80 0.06 -29.95 -0.38
N VAL A 81 -0.61 -30.53 0.61
CA VAL A 81 -1.02 -31.93 0.62
C VAL A 81 -2.49 -32.03 0.23
N GLU A 82 -2.79 -32.89 -0.76
CA GLU A 82 -4.17 -33.18 -1.14
C GLU A 82 -4.83 -34.03 -0.07
N GLY A 83 -5.94 -33.52 0.46
CA GLY A 83 -6.81 -34.19 1.42
C GLY A 83 -8.04 -34.79 0.74
N ARG A 84 -9.13 -34.90 1.50
CA ARG A 84 -10.40 -35.40 0.99
C ARG A 84 -11.10 -34.37 0.11
N ASP A 85 -11.89 -34.84 -0.85
CA ASP A 85 -12.77 -34.01 -1.68
C ASP A 85 -12.05 -32.90 -2.47
N GLY A 86 -10.75 -33.11 -2.79
CA GLY A 86 -9.93 -32.17 -3.55
C GLY A 86 -9.57 -30.90 -2.79
N ILE A 87 -9.56 -30.95 -1.47
CA ILE A 87 -9.07 -29.89 -0.62
C ILE A 87 -7.57 -30.10 -0.40
N TRP A 88 -6.79 -29.09 -0.75
CA TRP A 88 -5.35 -29.04 -0.50
C TRP A 88 -5.09 -28.22 0.74
N GLU A 89 -4.15 -28.70 1.57
CA GLU A 89 -3.87 -28.10 2.88
C GLU A 89 -2.36 -27.99 3.13
N TYR A 90 -1.98 -26.90 3.82
CA TYR A 90 -0.66 -26.73 4.39
C TYR A 90 -0.80 -26.03 5.75
N THR A 91 -0.15 -26.55 6.77
CA THR A 91 -0.03 -25.92 8.09
C THR A 91 1.42 -25.50 8.31
N THR A 92 1.64 -24.28 8.83
CA THR A 92 3.00 -23.81 9.10
C THR A 92 3.71 -24.71 10.10
N ASP A 93 5.00 -24.98 9.87
CA ASP A 93 5.82 -25.84 10.72
C ASP A 93 6.22 -25.17 12.05
N CYS A 94 5.90 -23.89 12.21
CA CYS A 94 6.24 -23.10 13.39
C CYS A 94 5.16 -22.07 13.71
N THR A 95 5.19 -21.61 14.96
CA THR A 95 4.47 -20.45 15.45
C THR A 95 4.95 -19.19 14.75
N LEU A 96 4.04 -18.39 14.21
CA LEU A 96 4.37 -17.14 13.56
C LEU A 96 4.41 -15.99 14.58
N ALA A 97 5.36 -15.09 14.40
CA ALA A 97 5.43 -13.88 15.21
C ALA A 97 4.26 -12.93 14.90
N SER A 98 3.97 -12.02 15.83
CA SER A 98 2.97 -10.96 15.62
C SER A 98 3.39 -10.03 14.48
N GLU A 99 2.70 -10.12 13.34
CA GLU A 99 2.98 -9.36 12.10
C GLU A 99 1.81 -9.48 11.12
N LEU A 100 1.78 -8.63 10.12
CA LEU A 100 0.90 -8.74 8.95
C LEU A 100 1.66 -9.45 7.82
N TYR A 101 1.20 -10.62 7.48
CA TYR A 101 1.80 -11.50 6.49
C TYR A 101 1.01 -11.55 5.19
N SER A 102 1.71 -11.73 4.08
CA SER A 102 1.11 -11.98 2.77
C SER A 102 1.33 -13.41 2.30
N TYR A 103 0.41 -13.90 1.46
CA TYR A 103 0.51 -15.22 0.85
C TYR A 103 -0.25 -15.32 -0.46
N MET A 104 0.08 -16.32 -1.25
CA MET A 104 -0.68 -16.69 -2.43
C MET A 104 -0.48 -18.18 -2.75
N PHE A 105 -1.47 -18.74 -3.44
CA PHE A 105 -1.38 -20.09 -4.00
C PHE A 105 -0.85 -20.09 -5.42
N ARG A 106 -0.35 -21.25 -5.83
CA ARG A 106 -0.13 -21.59 -7.23
C ARG A 106 -0.78 -22.94 -7.49
N ILE A 107 -1.82 -22.94 -8.31
CA ILE A 107 -2.53 -24.14 -8.74
C ILE A 107 -2.01 -24.52 -10.11
N ASP A 108 -1.35 -25.68 -10.21
CA ASP A 108 -0.49 -26.05 -11.32
C ASP A 108 0.55 -24.93 -11.58
N ASP A 109 0.45 -24.17 -12.67
CA ASP A 109 1.37 -23.07 -12.95
C ASP A 109 0.71 -21.68 -12.82
N LEU A 110 -0.54 -21.61 -12.37
CA LEU A 110 -1.27 -20.35 -12.29
C LEU A 110 -1.21 -19.75 -10.87
N PRO A 111 -0.81 -18.49 -10.72
CA PRO A 111 -0.97 -17.77 -9.46
C PRO A 111 -2.45 -17.63 -9.13
N TYR A 112 -2.81 -17.92 -7.89
CA TYR A 112 -4.20 -17.95 -7.46
C TYR A 112 -4.36 -17.33 -6.08
N ALA A 113 -5.20 -16.30 -6.00
CA ALA A 113 -5.55 -15.69 -4.72
C ALA A 113 -6.55 -16.59 -3.97
N ASP A 114 -6.45 -16.65 -2.65
CA ASP A 114 -7.36 -17.41 -1.81
C ASP A 114 -8.78 -16.82 -1.88
N PRO A 115 -9.77 -17.56 -2.41
CA PRO A 115 -11.14 -17.07 -2.47
C PRO A 115 -11.83 -17.04 -1.11
N SER A 116 -11.33 -17.79 -0.12
CA SER A 116 -11.87 -17.85 1.23
C SER A 116 -11.44 -16.65 2.09
N ASN A 117 -10.40 -15.93 1.68
CA ASN A 117 -9.92 -14.74 2.35
C ASN A 117 -10.25 -13.48 1.56
N GLN A 118 -11.14 -12.64 2.12
CA GLN A 118 -11.51 -11.36 1.49
C GLN A 118 -10.39 -10.29 1.54
N PHE A 119 -9.41 -10.44 2.43
CA PHE A 119 -8.31 -9.49 2.57
C PHE A 119 -7.25 -9.79 1.51
N ARG A 120 -7.17 -8.91 0.54
CA ARG A 120 -6.23 -9.04 -0.58
C ARG A 120 -5.74 -7.67 -1.02
N HIS A 121 -4.53 -7.66 -1.51
CA HIS A 121 -3.89 -6.49 -2.10
C HIS A 121 -3.41 -6.84 -3.51
N ARG A 122 -3.51 -5.87 -4.40
CA ARG A 122 -2.98 -6.00 -5.76
C ARG A 122 -1.64 -5.26 -5.83
N ASP A 123 -0.62 -6.00 -6.27
CA ASP A 123 0.68 -5.42 -6.58
C ASP A 123 1.07 -5.84 -8.01
N MET A 124 1.45 -4.89 -8.83
CA MET A 124 1.71 -5.09 -10.26
C MET A 124 0.54 -5.80 -10.97
N THR A 125 0.70 -7.07 -11.28
CA THR A 125 -0.31 -7.90 -11.99
C THR A 125 -0.85 -9.04 -11.13
N VAL A 126 -0.43 -9.14 -9.89
CA VAL A 126 -0.74 -10.26 -9.00
C VAL A 126 -1.60 -9.80 -7.84
N TRP A 127 -2.58 -10.62 -7.48
CA TRP A 127 -3.33 -10.49 -6.24
C TRP A 127 -2.71 -11.35 -5.16
N THR A 128 -2.39 -10.75 -4.03
CA THR A 128 -1.84 -11.40 -2.85
C THR A 128 -2.83 -11.25 -1.70
N ASN A 129 -3.13 -12.34 -1.01
CA ASN A 129 -3.92 -12.27 0.21
C ASN A 129 -3.02 -11.92 1.39
N TYR A 130 -3.64 -11.41 2.46
CA TYR A 130 -2.91 -11.15 3.69
C TYR A 130 -3.74 -11.53 4.91
N PHE A 131 -3.03 -11.79 6.01
CA PHE A 131 -3.61 -12.08 7.31
C PHE A 131 -2.74 -11.47 8.41
N LEU A 132 -3.34 -11.23 9.55
CA LEU A 132 -2.69 -10.61 10.69
C LEU A 132 -2.58 -11.64 11.82
N ILE A 133 -1.35 -11.91 12.24
CA ILE A 133 -1.13 -12.50 13.55
C ILE A 133 -1.17 -11.37 14.55
N SER A 134 -2.26 -11.25 15.22
CA SER A 134 -2.44 -10.23 16.21
C SER A 134 -1.93 -10.66 17.52
N ALA A 135 -1.97 -9.68 18.21
CA ALA A 135 -1.44 -9.05 19.01
C ALA A 135 -2.04 -8.46 20.23
N GLU A 136 -1.33 -8.66 21.27
CA GLU A 136 -1.52 -7.93 22.49
C GLU A 136 -0.92 -6.51 22.36
N GLU A 137 -1.32 -5.61 23.23
CA GLU A 137 -0.75 -4.26 23.27
C GLU A 137 0.78 -4.34 23.46
N GLY A 138 1.50 -3.70 22.56
CA GLY A 138 2.97 -3.73 22.52
C GLY A 138 3.57 -4.58 21.41
N ASP A 139 2.80 -5.48 20.81
CA ASP A 139 3.23 -6.29 19.67
C ASP A 139 3.17 -5.51 18.35
N THR A 140 3.96 -5.94 17.37
CA THR A 140 3.98 -5.30 16.05
C THR A 140 2.62 -5.34 15.37
N GLY A 141 1.95 -6.49 15.38
CA GLY A 141 0.63 -6.67 14.77
C GLY A 141 -0.47 -5.83 15.45
N TYR A 142 -0.32 -5.47 16.71
CA TYR A 142 -1.23 -4.54 17.38
C TYR A 142 -1.31 -3.18 16.66
N MET A 143 -0.17 -2.67 16.20
CA MET A 143 -0.12 -1.39 15.48
C MET A 143 -0.84 -1.43 14.13
N TYR A 144 -1.00 -2.61 13.54
CA TYR A 144 -1.68 -2.84 12.26
C TYR A 144 -3.16 -3.22 12.42
N SER A 145 -3.59 -3.48 13.65
CA SER A 145 -4.94 -3.90 14.00
C SER A 145 -5.89 -2.70 14.14
N VAL A 146 -7.18 -2.99 14.01
CA VAL A 146 -8.26 -2.07 14.40
C VAL A 146 -8.49 -2.26 15.90
N ASN A 147 -7.99 -1.34 16.70
CA ASN A 147 -8.08 -1.39 18.16
C ASN A 147 -9.23 -0.51 18.69
N LYS A 148 -9.54 -0.62 19.98
CA LYS A 148 -10.56 0.23 20.64
C LYS A 148 -10.00 1.63 20.92
N VAL A 149 -9.66 2.36 19.88
CA VAL A 149 -9.19 3.75 19.92
C VAL A 149 -10.08 4.62 19.03
N PRO A 150 -10.08 5.94 19.17
CA PRO A 150 -10.73 6.81 18.19
C PRO A 150 -10.15 6.60 16.80
N HIS A 151 -11.02 6.48 15.79
CA HIS A 151 -10.62 6.25 14.41
C HIS A 151 -10.78 7.50 13.55
N GLY A 152 -9.85 7.67 12.62
CA GLY A 152 -9.98 8.63 11.53
C GLY A 152 -10.91 8.13 10.42
N ASN A 153 -11.20 9.00 9.47
CA ASN A 153 -11.99 8.66 8.28
C ASN A 153 -11.09 8.53 7.06
N VAL A 154 -11.46 7.64 6.15
CA VAL A 154 -10.82 7.49 4.83
C VAL A 154 -11.83 7.82 3.75
N SER A 155 -11.53 8.81 2.92
CA SER A 155 -12.28 9.12 1.70
C SER A 155 -11.49 8.77 0.45
N LYS A 156 -12.22 8.49 -0.63
CA LYS A 156 -11.66 8.37 -1.98
C LYS A 156 -12.24 9.51 -2.80
N ASP A 157 -11.39 10.44 -3.16
CA ASP A 157 -11.78 11.66 -3.83
C ASP A 157 -11.32 11.66 -5.29
N TRP A 158 -11.96 12.51 -6.10
CA TRP A 158 -11.56 12.82 -7.47
C TRP A 158 -11.09 14.25 -7.53
N TYR A 159 -10.00 14.48 -8.22
CA TYR A 159 -9.49 15.82 -8.45
C TYR A 159 -9.04 16.01 -9.90
N GLU A 160 -9.21 17.22 -10.40
CA GLU A 160 -8.69 17.59 -11.71
C GLU A 160 -7.21 17.89 -11.65
N SER A 161 -6.44 17.29 -12.56
CA SER A 161 -5.03 17.62 -12.79
C SER A 161 -4.87 18.26 -14.17
N PRO A 162 -4.91 19.57 -14.28
CA PRO A 162 -4.67 20.27 -15.54
C PRO A 162 -3.30 19.94 -16.14
N THR A 163 -2.29 19.74 -15.30
CA THR A 163 -0.93 19.38 -15.70
C THR A 163 -0.90 18.05 -16.43
N LEU A 164 -1.57 17.03 -15.90
CA LEU A 164 -1.70 15.71 -16.54
C LEU A 164 -2.82 15.68 -17.59
N GLY A 165 -3.76 16.63 -17.54
CA GLY A 165 -4.90 16.72 -18.45
C GLY A 165 -5.96 15.64 -18.20
N MET A 166 -6.17 15.24 -16.96
CA MET A 166 -7.12 14.21 -16.59
C MET A 166 -7.63 14.35 -15.17
N THR A 167 -8.81 13.78 -14.91
CA THR A 167 -9.32 13.55 -13.55
C THR A 167 -8.54 12.42 -12.89
N ARG A 168 -8.13 12.62 -11.65
CA ARG A 168 -7.32 11.69 -10.87
C ARG A 168 -8.05 11.27 -9.60
N ARG A 169 -7.72 10.10 -9.07
CA ARG A 169 -8.15 9.68 -7.73
C ARG A 169 -7.05 9.91 -6.70
N VAL A 170 -7.50 10.11 -5.47
CA VAL A 170 -6.64 10.21 -4.29
C VAL A 170 -7.38 9.60 -3.10
N SER A 171 -6.68 8.89 -2.24
CA SER A 171 -7.21 8.50 -0.93
C SER A 171 -6.75 9.51 0.12
N ILE A 172 -7.67 9.92 0.99
CA ILE A 172 -7.41 10.90 2.04
C ILE A 172 -7.82 10.30 3.38
N TYR A 173 -6.87 10.24 4.31
CA TYR A 173 -7.16 9.96 5.71
C TYR A 173 -7.25 11.30 6.46
N THR A 174 -8.30 11.46 7.25
CA THR A 174 -8.47 12.56 8.22
C THR A 174 -8.43 12.01 9.63
N PRO A 175 -7.75 12.69 10.58
CA PRO A 175 -7.52 12.12 11.91
C PRO A 175 -8.81 12.06 12.74
N PRO A 176 -8.83 11.27 13.83
CA PRO A 176 -9.95 11.21 14.75
C PRO A 176 -10.39 12.60 15.21
N GLY A 177 -11.71 12.84 15.23
CA GLY A 177 -12.32 14.12 15.61
C GLY A 177 -12.20 15.22 14.55
N TYR A 178 -11.76 14.89 13.35
CA TYR A 178 -11.68 15.88 12.26
C TYR A 178 -13.04 16.50 11.98
N ASP A 179 -14.11 15.73 11.80
CA ASP A 179 -15.44 16.25 11.43
C ASP A 179 -16.12 17.04 12.56
N ASP A 180 -15.78 16.75 13.81
CA ASP A 180 -16.37 17.38 14.99
C ASP A 180 -15.73 18.73 15.36
N SER A 181 -14.68 19.15 14.65
CA SER A 181 -13.94 20.38 14.95
C SER A 181 -13.72 21.25 13.71
N LYS A 182 -13.36 22.52 13.97
CA LYS A 182 -12.91 23.46 12.92
C LYS A 182 -11.39 23.58 12.86
N GLN A 183 -10.69 22.74 13.59
CA GLN A 183 -9.23 22.75 13.65
C GLN A 183 -8.62 22.48 12.28
N LYS A 184 -7.51 23.11 12.00
CA LYS A 184 -6.65 22.81 10.86
C LYS A 184 -5.56 21.84 11.27
N TYR A 185 -5.15 20.99 10.34
CA TYR A 185 -4.19 19.93 10.57
C TYR A 185 -2.99 20.03 9.63
N PRO A 186 -1.80 19.59 10.04
CA PRO A 186 -0.69 19.40 9.14
C PRO A 186 -0.97 18.26 8.16
N VAL A 187 -0.21 18.20 7.07
CA VAL A 187 -0.44 17.27 5.97
C VAL A 187 0.80 16.42 5.69
N LEU A 188 0.60 15.11 5.62
CA LEU A 188 1.56 14.15 5.09
C LEU A 188 1.11 13.66 3.71
N TYR A 189 1.93 13.84 2.69
CA TYR A 189 1.79 13.18 1.39
C TYR A 189 2.55 11.86 1.41
N LEU A 190 1.84 10.75 1.22
CA LEU A 190 2.36 9.39 1.39
C LEU A 190 2.28 8.63 0.06
N CYS A 191 3.41 8.47 -0.63
CA CYS A 191 3.49 7.94 -1.98
C CYS A 191 3.79 6.44 -1.99
N HIS A 192 3.03 5.69 -2.82
CA HIS A 192 3.22 4.25 -3.01
C HIS A 192 4.33 3.94 -4.03
N GLY A 193 4.73 2.65 -4.12
CA GLY A 193 5.71 2.13 -5.05
C GLY A 193 5.14 1.78 -6.43
N ALA A 194 6.02 1.38 -7.34
CA ALA A 194 5.63 0.90 -8.64
C ALA A 194 4.69 -0.31 -8.52
N GLY A 195 3.67 -0.35 -9.37
CA GLY A 195 2.67 -1.44 -9.37
C GLY A 195 1.50 -1.25 -8.42
N GLY A 196 1.63 -0.35 -7.45
CA GLY A 196 0.56 0.01 -6.54
C GLY A 196 -0.35 1.13 -7.06
N ASP A 197 -1.25 1.57 -6.19
CA ASP A 197 -2.17 2.66 -6.42
C ASP A 197 -2.47 3.43 -5.11
N GLU A 198 -3.43 4.34 -5.13
CA GLU A 198 -3.84 5.14 -3.97
C GLU A 198 -4.50 4.32 -2.84
N GLY A 199 -4.71 3.02 -3.02
CA GLY A 199 -5.19 2.09 -1.99
C GLY A 199 -4.07 1.37 -1.25
N SER A 200 -2.88 1.27 -1.84
CA SER A 200 -1.81 0.37 -1.36
C SER A 200 -1.40 0.62 0.09
N TRP A 201 -1.22 1.88 0.48
CA TRP A 201 -0.90 2.25 1.85
C TRP A 201 -2.05 2.01 2.84
N LEU A 202 -3.30 2.01 2.38
CA LEU A 202 -4.47 1.74 3.22
C LEU A 202 -4.68 0.24 3.43
N ASP A 203 -4.63 -0.52 2.34
CA ASP A 203 -4.96 -1.95 2.36
C ASP A 203 -3.85 -2.77 3.03
N PHE A 204 -2.66 -2.81 2.42
CA PHE A 204 -1.56 -3.61 2.94
C PHE A 204 -0.55 -2.80 3.77
N GLY A 205 -0.42 -1.50 3.51
CA GLY A 205 0.38 -0.59 4.34
C GLY A 205 -0.25 -0.26 5.70
N ARG A 206 -1.55 -0.50 5.89
CA ARG A 206 -2.29 -0.28 7.14
C ARG A 206 -2.15 1.14 7.71
N ALA A 207 -1.93 2.13 6.86
CA ALA A 207 -1.59 3.48 7.29
C ALA A 207 -2.65 4.13 8.20
N ALA A 208 -3.94 3.90 7.94
CA ALA A 208 -5.01 4.42 8.79
C ALA A 208 -4.95 3.81 10.21
N GLN A 209 -4.81 2.48 10.31
CA GLN A 209 -4.71 1.78 11.59
C GLN A 209 -3.45 2.17 12.37
N ILE A 210 -2.31 2.26 11.68
CA ILE A 210 -1.04 2.71 12.28
C ILE A 210 -1.22 4.11 12.87
N LEU A 211 -1.81 5.04 12.12
CA LEU A 211 -1.96 6.42 12.57
C LEU A 211 -2.98 6.55 13.70
N ASP A 212 -4.12 5.84 13.63
CA ASP A 212 -5.09 5.82 14.72
C ASP A 212 -4.45 5.35 16.04
N ASN A 213 -3.72 4.24 15.99
CA ASN A 213 -3.03 3.67 17.14
C ASN A 213 -1.92 4.59 17.66
N MET A 214 -1.11 5.17 16.76
CA MET A 214 -0.03 6.10 17.15
C MET A 214 -0.58 7.41 17.74
N ILE A 215 -1.65 7.95 17.16
CA ILE A 215 -2.29 9.18 17.67
C ILE A 215 -2.88 8.91 19.06
N ALA A 216 -3.59 7.80 19.25
CA ALA A 216 -4.14 7.41 20.53
C ALA A 216 -3.06 7.19 21.60
N ALA A 217 -1.92 6.63 21.21
CA ALA A 217 -0.75 6.44 22.08
C ALA A 217 0.05 7.75 22.33
N GLY A 218 -0.32 8.87 21.71
CA GLY A 218 0.41 10.14 21.81
C GLY A 218 1.77 10.13 21.08
N LYS A 219 2.04 9.13 20.26
CA LYS A 219 3.29 8.97 19.52
C LYS A 219 3.32 9.80 18.22
N ALA A 220 2.17 9.99 17.57
CA ALA A 220 2.04 10.83 16.38
C ALA A 220 1.08 12.00 16.64
N LYS A 221 1.33 13.12 15.96
CA LYS A 221 0.40 14.25 15.94
C LYS A 221 -0.78 13.92 15.02
N PRO A 222 -2.02 14.35 15.36
CA PRO A 222 -3.13 14.28 14.41
C PRO A 222 -2.78 15.02 13.12
N MET A 223 -2.90 14.34 11.97
CA MET A 223 -2.55 14.88 10.66
C MET A 223 -3.50 14.35 9.58
N ILE A 224 -3.65 15.10 8.50
CA ILE A 224 -4.26 14.62 7.25
C ILE A 224 -3.20 13.84 6.48
N VAL A 225 -3.55 12.67 5.93
CA VAL A 225 -2.65 11.93 5.04
C VAL A 225 -3.27 11.84 3.66
N VAL A 226 -2.48 12.22 2.67
CA VAL A 226 -2.85 12.27 1.25
C VAL A 226 -2.10 11.18 0.52
N ILE A 227 -2.81 10.22 -0.05
CA ILE A 227 -2.22 9.06 -0.74
C ILE A 227 -2.60 9.16 -2.22
N PRO A 228 -1.76 9.80 -3.06
CA PRO A 228 -2.03 9.92 -4.50
C PRO A 228 -1.72 8.62 -5.24
N ASN A 229 -2.28 8.48 -6.44
CA ASN A 229 -1.79 7.51 -7.40
C ASN A 229 -0.49 8.04 -8.06
N GLY A 230 0.59 7.28 -7.97
CA GLY A 230 1.91 7.63 -8.48
C GLY A 230 2.13 7.33 -9.97
N ASN A 231 1.14 6.75 -10.66
CA ASN A 231 1.26 6.51 -12.09
C ASN A 231 0.70 7.72 -12.88
N PRO A 232 1.52 8.44 -13.65
CA PRO A 232 1.09 9.66 -14.34
C PRO A 232 0.08 9.40 -15.47
N THR A 233 -0.09 8.16 -15.92
CA THR A 233 -1.06 7.77 -16.95
C THR A 233 -2.34 7.17 -16.39
N ALA A 234 -2.44 6.95 -15.07
CA ALA A 234 -3.64 6.43 -14.44
C ALA A 234 -4.66 7.54 -14.23
N ALA A 235 -5.70 7.55 -15.03
CA ALA A 235 -6.89 8.36 -14.81
C ALA A 235 -7.73 7.80 -13.66
N ALA A 236 -8.79 8.52 -13.28
CA ALA A 236 -9.76 8.04 -12.30
C ALA A 236 -10.50 6.83 -12.87
N ALA A 237 -10.12 5.67 -12.44
CA ALA A 237 -10.70 4.41 -12.94
C ALA A 237 -11.52 3.73 -11.85
N PRO A 238 -12.29 2.70 -12.14
CA PRO A 238 -12.92 2.29 -13.39
C PRO A 238 -14.13 3.20 -13.74
N GLY A 239 -14.43 3.29 -15.00
CA GLY A 239 -15.55 4.10 -15.50
C GLY A 239 -15.17 5.47 -16.03
N ASP A 240 -13.88 5.83 -15.98
CA ASP A 240 -13.34 6.97 -16.69
C ASP A 240 -12.94 6.51 -18.11
N TRP A 241 -13.84 6.74 -19.03
CA TRP A 241 -13.74 6.22 -20.39
C TRP A 241 -12.77 7.00 -21.28
N ASP A 242 -12.44 8.20 -20.91
CA ASP A 242 -11.53 9.05 -21.68
C ASP A 242 -10.09 8.51 -21.67
N ALA A 243 -9.76 7.76 -20.66
CA ALA A 243 -8.42 7.19 -20.52
C ALA A 243 -8.16 5.96 -21.40
N GLY A 244 -9.17 5.23 -21.82
CA GLY A 244 -9.08 4.07 -22.73
C GLY A 244 -8.19 2.92 -22.27
N LEU A 245 -7.43 3.07 -21.19
CA LEU A 245 -6.42 2.14 -20.74
C LEU A 245 -6.44 1.95 -19.23
N TYR A 246 -6.72 0.73 -18.86
CA TYR A 246 -6.59 0.21 -17.51
C TYR A 246 -5.14 -0.14 -17.25
N GLN A 247 -4.30 0.82 -16.95
CA GLN A 247 -2.95 0.55 -16.52
C GLN A 247 -2.86 0.69 -15.01
N ALA A 248 -2.78 -0.43 -14.36
CA ALA A 248 -2.60 -0.46 -12.92
C ALA A 248 -1.14 -0.28 -12.51
N SER A 249 -0.21 -0.36 -13.43
CA SER A 249 1.22 -0.31 -13.15
C SER A 249 1.96 0.37 -14.28
N MET A 250 2.99 1.15 -13.95
CA MET A 250 3.92 1.72 -14.92
C MET A 250 4.69 0.65 -15.73
N PHE A 251 4.69 -0.61 -15.26
CA PHE A 251 5.36 -1.72 -15.95
C PHE A 251 4.44 -2.53 -16.87
N GLY A 252 3.14 -2.27 -16.92
CA GLY A 252 2.14 -3.11 -17.58
C GLY A 252 1.42 -2.49 -18.77
N GLY A 253 1.84 -1.32 -19.24
CA GLY A 253 1.20 -0.65 -20.37
C GLY A 253 1.56 -1.19 -21.74
N PRO A 254 0.72 -0.95 -22.76
CA PRO A 254 1.08 -1.21 -24.15
C PRO A 254 2.41 -0.53 -24.50
N LYS A 255 3.26 -1.21 -25.23
CA LYS A 255 4.56 -0.65 -25.65
C LYS A 255 4.44 0.63 -26.47
N ASP A 256 3.27 0.84 -27.08
CA ASP A 256 2.94 1.99 -27.94
C ASP A 256 2.05 3.02 -27.23
N ALA A 257 1.89 2.94 -25.91
CA ALA A 257 1.14 3.94 -25.16
C ALA A 257 1.81 5.32 -25.31
N ALA A 258 0.99 6.35 -25.53
CA ALA A 258 1.49 7.71 -25.54
C ALA A 258 2.17 8.02 -24.19
N PRO A 259 3.32 8.72 -24.21
CA PRO A 259 3.96 9.13 -22.96
C PRO A 259 3.00 10.01 -22.14
N ALA A 260 3.16 9.97 -20.84
CA ALA A 260 2.43 10.88 -19.95
C ALA A 260 2.71 12.33 -20.35
N LYS A 261 1.70 13.19 -20.24
CA LYS A 261 1.79 14.61 -20.58
C LYS A 261 2.78 15.35 -19.68
N ALA A 262 2.92 14.89 -18.44
CA ALA A 262 3.85 15.41 -17.44
C ALA A 262 4.18 14.29 -16.43
N THR A 263 5.19 14.53 -15.62
CA THR A 263 5.58 13.66 -14.49
C THR A 263 4.71 13.93 -13.25
N ILE A 264 4.72 13.02 -12.29
CA ILE A 264 4.04 13.22 -11.00
C ILE A 264 4.60 14.42 -10.22
N PRO A 265 5.93 14.63 -10.12
CA PRO A 265 6.48 15.85 -9.50
C PRO A 265 5.96 17.14 -10.14
N GLU A 266 5.90 17.23 -11.47
CA GLU A 266 5.38 18.41 -12.18
C GLU A 266 3.88 18.65 -11.89
N ALA A 267 3.10 17.59 -11.73
CA ALA A 267 1.67 17.66 -11.45
C ALA A 267 1.33 17.79 -9.96
N PHE A 268 2.31 17.68 -9.08
CA PHE A 268 2.08 17.68 -7.64
C PHE A 268 1.38 18.94 -7.10
N PRO A 269 1.63 20.15 -7.64
CA PRO A 269 0.88 21.35 -7.24
C PRO A 269 -0.63 21.26 -7.48
N ASP A 270 -1.10 20.52 -8.49
CA ASP A 270 -2.54 20.32 -8.73
C ASP A 270 -3.19 19.61 -7.54
N LEU A 271 -2.54 18.54 -7.05
CA LEU A 271 -2.98 17.80 -5.87
C LEU A 271 -2.93 18.67 -4.61
N MET A 272 -1.82 19.39 -4.39
CA MET A 272 -1.69 20.28 -3.23
C MET A 272 -2.81 21.32 -3.20
N LYS A 273 -3.10 21.94 -4.35
CA LYS A 273 -4.18 22.92 -4.49
C LYS A 273 -5.55 22.32 -4.18
N TYR A 274 -5.81 21.10 -4.66
CA TYR A 274 -7.04 20.36 -4.35
C TYR A 274 -7.17 20.17 -2.83
N VAL A 275 -6.15 19.62 -2.18
CA VAL A 275 -6.15 19.36 -0.73
C VAL A 275 -6.33 20.65 0.08
N GLU A 276 -5.62 21.73 -0.28
CA GLU A 276 -5.73 23.01 0.39
C GLU A 276 -7.10 23.69 0.25
N SER A 277 -7.86 23.37 -0.82
CA SER A 277 -9.18 23.94 -1.05
C SER A 277 -10.34 23.10 -0.46
N HIS A 278 -10.12 21.82 -0.20
CA HIS A 278 -11.18 20.91 0.27
C HIS A 278 -11.01 20.48 1.73
N TYR A 279 -9.79 20.57 2.27
CA TYR A 279 -9.48 20.11 3.61
C TYR A 279 -8.96 21.24 4.51
N ARG A 280 -9.15 21.11 5.81
CA ARG A 280 -8.68 22.08 6.79
C ARG A 280 -7.19 21.87 7.09
N VAL A 281 -6.34 22.41 6.23
CA VAL A 281 -4.88 22.25 6.30
C VAL A 281 -4.18 23.45 6.93
N LEU A 282 -3.15 23.18 7.70
CA LEU A 282 -2.13 24.16 8.07
C LEU A 282 -1.15 24.32 6.91
N LYS A 283 -0.70 25.53 6.67
CA LYS A 283 0.20 25.86 5.55
C LYS A 283 1.65 26.02 6.01
N GLY A 284 2.54 25.94 5.05
CA GLY A 284 3.97 26.14 5.24
C GLY A 284 4.75 24.85 5.49
N ALA A 285 6.05 24.92 5.30
CA ALA A 285 6.94 23.75 5.38
C ALA A 285 6.85 23.02 6.73
N ASP A 286 6.69 23.77 7.82
CA ASP A 286 6.57 23.22 9.18
C ASP A 286 5.33 22.35 9.40
N ASN A 287 4.36 22.44 8.48
CA ASN A 287 3.10 21.71 8.54
C ASN A 287 2.91 20.77 7.34
N THR A 288 3.97 20.58 6.54
CA THR A 288 3.87 19.77 5.31
C THR A 288 5.00 18.73 5.29
N ALA A 289 4.62 17.49 5.19
CA ALA A 289 5.54 16.34 5.07
C ALA A 289 5.29 15.60 3.76
N MET A 290 6.33 14.96 3.24
CA MET A 290 6.21 14.04 2.11
C MET A 290 7.12 12.83 2.34
N CYS A 291 6.59 11.66 2.12
CA CYS A 291 7.38 10.43 2.10
C CYS A 291 6.82 9.41 1.10
N GLY A 292 7.61 8.41 0.79
CA GLY A 292 7.16 7.35 -0.08
C GLY A 292 8.14 6.20 -0.18
N LEU A 293 7.65 5.08 -0.66
CA LEU A 293 8.41 3.86 -0.87
C LEU A 293 8.78 3.66 -2.34
N SER A 294 9.96 3.11 -2.62
CA SER A 294 10.39 2.70 -3.97
C SER A 294 10.23 3.84 -4.98
N MET A 295 9.40 3.69 -6.02
CA MET A 295 9.01 4.75 -6.95
C MET A 295 8.51 6.01 -6.20
N GLY A 296 7.69 5.85 -5.15
CA GLY A 296 7.21 6.96 -4.32
C GLY A 296 8.32 7.66 -3.54
N GLY A 297 9.39 6.93 -3.18
CA GLY A 297 10.62 7.52 -2.64
C GLY A 297 11.33 8.41 -3.66
N GLY A 298 11.42 7.95 -4.92
CA GLY A 298 11.91 8.75 -6.05
C GLY A 298 11.04 9.98 -6.30
N HIS A 299 9.72 9.82 -6.33
CA HIS A 299 8.79 10.96 -6.45
C HIS A 299 8.95 11.96 -5.29
N THR A 300 9.18 11.47 -4.07
CA THR A 300 9.43 12.34 -2.91
C THR A 300 10.70 13.17 -3.12
N LEU A 301 11.79 12.51 -3.52
CA LEU A 301 13.06 13.18 -3.79
C LEU A 301 12.92 14.24 -4.88
N GLN A 302 12.37 13.87 -6.02
CA GLN A 302 12.19 14.76 -7.17
C GLN A 302 11.23 15.92 -6.87
N THR A 303 10.09 15.64 -6.21
CA THR A 303 9.11 16.69 -5.86
C THR A 303 9.70 17.70 -4.88
N THR A 304 10.39 17.23 -3.86
CA THR A 304 11.00 18.13 -2.85
C THR A 304 12.15 18.93 -3.42
N ALA A 305 12.89 18.38 -4.40
CA ALA A 305 13.92 19.08 -5.15
C ALA A 305 13.35 20.12 -6.13
N MET A 306 12.19 19.85 -6.73
CA MET A 306 11.50 20.76 -7.64
C MET A 306 10.81 21.92 -6.90
N TYR A 307 10.36 21.70 -5.67
CA TYR A 307 9.67 22.69 -4.84
C TYR A 307 10.36 22.91 -3.48
N PRO A 308 11.61 23.41 -3.45
CA PRO A 308 12.38 23.57 -2.23
C PRO A 308 11.68 24.51 -1.22
N GLY A 309 11.61 24.07 0.04
CA GLY A 309 10.97 24.83 1.12
C GLY A 309 9.44 24.70 1.16
N LYS A 310 8.85 23.80 0.38
CA LYS A 310 7.43 23.42 0.54
C LYS A 310 7.24 22.35 1.62
N PHE A 311 8.23 21.50 1.84
CA PHE A 311 8.17 20.36 2.74
C PHE A 311 9.25 20.50 3.82
N GLY A 312 8.83 20.50 5.08
CA GLY A 312 9.75 20.54 6.22
C GLY A 312 10.19 19.14 6.69
N TYR A 313 9.48 18.11 6.27
CA TYR A 313 9.74 16.73 6.65
C TYR A 313 9.74 15.85 5.40
N ILE A 314 10.82 15.17 5.15
CA ILE A 314 11.08 14.41 3.92
C ILE A 314 11.51 13.00 4.29
N GLY A 315 10.81 11.97 3.77
CA GLY A 315 11.09 10.56 4.04
C GLY A 315 11.23 9.75 2.76
N ILE A 316 12.36 9.08 2.57
CA ILE A 316 12.67 8.24 1.41
C ILE A 316 12.85 6.81 1.87
N PHE A 317 11.91 5.93 1.51
CA PHE A 317 11.87 4.54 1.93
C PHE A 317 12.22 3.63 0.75
N SER A 318 13.35 2.94 0.80
CA SER A 318 13.83 2.11 -0.33
C SER A 318 13.67 2.84 -1.67
N GLY A 319 14.16 4.08 -1.75
CA GLY A 319 13.87 4.98 -2.86
C GLY A 319 14.48 4.52 -4.19
N ALA A 320 13.70 4.60 -5.27
CA ALA A 320 14.22 4.50 -6.63
C ALA A 320 14.88 5.82 -6.99
N ILE A 321 16.18 5.91 -6.78
CA ILE A 321 17.01 7.11 -6.95
C ILE A 321 17.86 6.93 -8.21
N PHE A 322 17.77 7.89 -9.12
CA PHE A 322 18.47 7.84 -10.40
C PHE A 322 19.51 8.95 -10.53
N SER A 323 20.35 8.83 -11.53
CA SER A 323 21.32 9.89 -11.88
C SER A 323 20.60 11.20 -12.20
N GLY A 324 21.04 12.29 -11.59
CA GLY A 324 20.43 13.62 -11.70
C GLY A 324 19.45 13.98 -10.56
N ASP A 325 18.92 13.01 -9.83
CA ASP A 325 17.98 13.28 -8.73
C ASP A 325 18.64 14.06 -7.57
N THR A 326 19.97 14.08 -7.50
CA THR A 326 20.75 14.79 -6.48
C THR A 326 21.12 16.22 -6.84
N ASP A 327 20.87 16.66 -8.07
CA ASP A 327 21.40 17.94 -8.59
C ASP A 327 20.90 19.18 -7.81
N ASN A 328 19.67 19.13 -7.28
CA ASN A 328 19.04 20.26 -6.57
C ASN A 328 19.05 20.14 -5.05
N LEU A 329 19.71 19.14 -4.48
CA LEU A 329 19.72 18.92 -3.03
C LEU A 329 20.26 20.10 -2.24
N ALA A 330 21.27 20.82 -2.77
CA ALA A 330 21.82 22.03 -2.13
C ALA A 330 20.70 23.07 -1.87
N THR A 331 19.76 23.23 -2.82
CA THR A 331 18.64 24.16 -2.67
C THR A 331 17.63 23.66 -1.64
N VAL A 332 17.39 22.35 -1.56
CA VAL A 332 16.52 21.73 -0.54
C VAL A 332 17.08 21.97 0.85
N PHE A 333 18.37 21.67 1.06
CA PHE A 333 19.02 21.82 2.36
C PHE A 333 19.23 23.29 2.76
N ALA A 334 19.36 24.21 1.80
CA ALA A 334 19.34 25.67 2.07
C ALA A 334 18.00 26.16 2.65
N LYS A 335 16.91 25.38 2.53
CA LYS A 335 15.61 25.63 3.19
C LYS A 335 15.48 24.99 4.56
N ASN A 336 16.51 24.31 5.01
CA ASN A 336 16.64 23.71 6.34
C ASN A 336 15.44 22.79 6.72
N PRO A 337 15.23 21.68 6.00
CA PRO A 337 14.18 20.73 6.37
C PRO A 337 14.42 20.22 7.80
N LYS A 338 13.35 20.11 8.59
CA LYS A 338 13.41 19.66 10.00
C LYS A 338 13.77 18.18 10.12
N VAL A 339 13.30 17.38 9.17
CA VAL A 339 13.61 15.95 9.08
C VAL A 339 13.90 15.60 7.62
N TYR A 340 15.03 14.95 7.41
CA TYR A 340 15.38 14.28 6.16
C TYR A 340 15.76 12.85 6.51
N PHE A 341 14.84 11.90 6.24
CA PHE A 341 14.94 10.53 6.69
C PHE A 341 15.06 9.58 5.49
N VAL A 342 16.09 8.74 5.48
CA VAL A 342 16.33 7.73 4.46
C VAL A 342 16.34 6.35 5.12
N ALA A 343 15.51 5.43 4.66
CA ALA A 343 15.45 4.09 5.23
C ALA A 343 15.41 3.02 4.12
N CYS A 344 16.13 1.92 4.31
CA CYS A 344 16.16 0.82 3.36
C CYS A 344 16.49 -0.50 4.05
N GLY A 345 15.98 -1.62 3.52
CA GLY A 345 16.39 -2.96 3.93
C GLY A 345 17.78 -3.30 3.37
N LYS A 346 18.61 -4.00 4.15
CA LYS A 346 19.96 -4.39 3.72
C LYS A 346 19.96 -5.40 2.57
N ALA A 347 18.93 -6.26 2.51
CA ALA A 347 18.73 -7.24 1.43
C ALA A 347 17.80 -6.72 0.31
N ASP A 348 17.48 -5.42 0.31
CA ASP A 348 16.67 -4.78 -0.72
C ASP A 348 17.44 -4.77 -2.05
N PRO A 349 16.86 -5.22 -3.19
CA PRO A 349 17.55 -5.28 -4.48
C PRO A 349 18.01 -3.90 -4.99
N ILE A 350 17.42 -2.83 -4.48
CA ILE A 350 17.82 -1.45 -4.82
C ILE A 350 18.56 -0.74 -3.68
N ALA A 351 18.98 -1.47 -2.63
CA ALA A 351 19.68 -0.90 -1.48
C ALA A 351 20.91 -0.08 -1.87
N ARG A 352 21.63 -0.51 -2.92
CA ARG A 352 22.80 0.21 -3.44
C ARG A 352 22.48 1.68 -3.70
N PHE A 353 21.34 1.99 -4.32
CA PHE A 353 20.97 3.38 -4.61
C PHE A 353 20.77 4.21 -3.34
N SER A 354 20.17 3.60 -2.30
CA SER A 354 19.99 4.26 -1.00
C SER A 354 21.33 4.44 -0.27
N PHE A 355 22.25 3.48 -0.37
CA PHE A 355 23.60 3.60 0.21
C PHE A 355 24.40 4.72 -0.46
N GLU A 356 24.49 4.70 -1.78
CA GLU A 356 25.18 5.74 -2.58
C GLU A 356 24.58 7.13 -2.33
N PHE A 357 23.27 7.21 -2.14
CA PHE A 357 22.58 8.45 -1.81
C PHE A 357 22.94 8.96 -0.42
N VAL A 358 22.97 8.11 0.60
CA VAL A 358 23.36 8.50 1.96
C VAL A 358 24.83 8.92 1.99
N GLU A 359 25.72 8.18 1.31
CA GLU A 359 27.12 8.61 1.15
C GLU A 359 27.22 10.01 0.53
N HIS A 360 26.42 10.30 -0.49
CA HIS A 360 26.39 11.64 -1.09
C HIS A 360 25.95 12.71 -0.08
N LEU A 361 24.91 12.43 0.72
CA LEU A 361 24.47 13.37 1.77
C LEU A 361 25.58 13.62 2.81
N GLU A 362 26.28 12.57 3.24
CA GLU A 362 27.40 12.65 4.18
C GLU A 362 28.56 13.48 3.60
N GLN A 363 28.97 13.21 2.37
CA GLN A 363 30.06 13.93 1.68
C GLN A 363 29.75 15.44 1.52
N LYS A 364 28.47 15.80 1.37
CA LYS A 364 28.02 17.19 1.29
C LYS A 364 27.75 17.84 2.64
N GLY A 365 27.81 17.07 3.74
CA GLY A 365 27.51 17.53 5.08
C GLY A 365 26.02 17.91 5.26
N TYR A 366 25.11 17.28 4.51
CA TYR A 366 23.68 17.56 4.60
C TYR A 366 23.07 16.84 5.82
N PRO A 367 22.38 17.55 6.72
CA PRO A 367 21.76 16.94 7.90
C PRO A 367 20.69 15.91 7.49
N HIS A 368 20.86 14.67 7.89
CA HIS A 368 19.92 13.60 7.61
C HIS A 368 19.95 12.52 8.70
N GLN A 369 18.97 11.65 8.66
CA GLN A 369 18.91 10.43 9.44
C GLN A 369 18.86 9.25 8.47
N SER A 370 19.64 8.20 8.70
CA SER A 370 19.58 6.97 7.92
C SER A 370 19.24 5.78 8.80
N LEU A 371 18.44 4.85 8.28
CA LEU A 371 18.05 3.62 8.95
C LEU A 371 18.20 2.42 8.00
N TRP A 372 19.00 1.46 8.43
CA TRP A 372 19.24 0.21 7.73
C TRP A 372 18.65 -0.94 8.53
N THR A 373 17.59 -1.57 8.00
CA THR A 373 16.95 -2.71 8.64
C THR A 373 17.35 -4.01 7.97
N ASP A 374 17.10 -5.12 8.64
CA ASP A 374 17.14 -6.41 7.99
C ASP A 374 15.94 -6.56 7.04
N GLY A 375 16.00 -7.57 6.13
CA GLY A 375 14.98 -7.82 5.12
C GLY A 375 15.16 -7.03 3.83
N ALA A 376 14.29 -7.34 2.89
CA ALA A 376 14.36 -6.87 1.50
C ALA A 376 13.37 -5.72 1.21
N HIS A 377 12.92 -5.62 -0.03
CA HIS A 377 11.96 -4.63 -0.55
C HIS A 377 10.54 -5.00 -0.14
N THR A 378 10.18 -4.82 1.14
CA THR A 378 8.98 -5.40 1.73
C THR A 378 8.10 -4.41 2.48
N TRP A 379 6.80 -4.67 2.49
CA TRP A 379 5.82 -3.90 3.24
C TRP A 379 6.08 -3.90 4.75
N LYS A 380 6.64 -4.97 5.31
CA LYS A 380 7.05 -5.02 6.71
C LYS A 380 8.02 -3.89 7.05
N ASN A 381 9.04 -3.68 6.21
CA ASN A 381 9.99 -2.59 6.36
C ASN A 381 9.31 -1.24 6.22
N TRP A 382 8.47 -1.04 5.20
CA TRP A 382 7.84 0.25 4.94
C TRP A 382 6.82 0.65 6.00
N ARG A 383 6.06 -0.30 6.56
CA ARG A 383 5.19 -0.04 7.73
C ARG A 383 6.02 0.46 8.92
N ASN A 384 7.15 -0.19 9.20
CA ASN A 384 8.06 0.22 10.24
C ASN A 384 8.64 1.63 9.99
N TYR A 385 9.05 1.92 8.76
CA TYR A 385 9.57 3.24 8.40
C TYR A 385 8.50 4.33 8.51
N LEU A 386 7.26 4.03 8.15
CA LEU A 386 6.14 4.95 8.34
C LEU A 386 5.93 5.28 9.81
N MET A 387 5.97 4.30 10.72
CA MET A 387 5.83 4.54 12.15
C MET A 387 6.95 5.42 12.70
N ILE A 388 8.21 5.10 12.37
CA ILE A 388 9.39 5.86 12.81
C ILE A 388 9.35 7.30 12.26
N PHE A 389 8.95 7.47 11.01
CA PHE A 389 8.86 8.79 10.39
C PHE A 389 7.69 9.60 10.98
N ALA A 390 6.50 8.99 11.10
CA ALA A 390 5.31 9.65 11.65
C ALA A 390 5.51 10.15 13.09
N GLU A 391 6.30 9.42 13.88
CA GLU A 391 6.64 9.85 15.23
C GLU A 391 7.43 11.16 15.27
N GLN A 392 8.15 11.52 14.22
CA GLN A 392 8.97 12.72 14.15
C GLN A 392 8.23 13.94 13.57
N LEU A 393 7.06 13.73 12.98
CA LEU A 393 6.35 14.77 12.23
C LEU A 393 5.70 15.81 13.13
N PHE A 394 5.82 17.08 12.73
CA PHE A 394 5.06 18.22 13.28
C PHE A 394 5.26 18.48 14.79
N LYS A 395 6.43 18.12 15.30
CA LYS A 395 6.85 18.38 16.70
C LYS A 395 7.51 19.74 16.84
#